data_038965a27b6f14ff81339f7f593d0f78
#
_entry.id   038965a27b6f14ff81339f7f593d0f78
#
_cell.length_a   1.000
_cell.length_b   1.000
_cell.length_c   1.000
_cell.angle_alpha   90.00
_cell.angle_beta   90.00
_cell.angle_gamma   90.00
#
_symmetry.space_group_name_H-M   'P 1'
#
loop_
_entity.id
_entity.type
_entity.pdbx_description
1 polymer ?
#
loop_
_entity_poly.entity_id
_entity_poly.type
_entity_poly.pdbx_seq_one_letter_code
_entity_poly.pdbx_strand_id
1 'polypeptide(L)'
;LVSAKRINQVLALDPSVAFPSESKAKTDQHGTVEFQDVSFRYGRNSRAVIEHVTFSAQKGQTVAFIGSTGSGKSTLVNLIPRFYDATEGKILVDGLNVKDYTHQELNNKVGYIPQKAVLFSGTIRSNMEFGESSQGKLGDEAIWKALELAQAKEFVATKEKGLDTEVSQGGTNFSGGQRQRLAITRALARKPEILIFDDSFSALDYKTDRILRQAL
;
A
#
# COMPACT_ATOMS: atom_id res chain seq x y z
N LEU A 1 -8.38 -35.59 -15.33
CA LEU A 1 -7.49 -35.07 -16.40
C LEU A 1 -7.75 -33.58 -16.73
N VAL A 2 -9.01 -33.14 -16.91
CA VAL A 2 -9.33 -31.72 -17.26
C VAL A 2 -8.95 -30.76 -16.15
N SER A 3 -9.27 -31.10 -14.89
CA SER A 3 -8.94 -30.24 -13.72
C SER A 3 -7.43 -30.09 -13.53
N ALA A 4 -6.68 -31.18 -13.68
CA ALA A 4 -5.23 -31.17 -13.61
C ALA A 4 -4.60 -30.29 -14.72
N LYS A 5 -5.15 -30.32 -15.94
CA LYS A 5 -4.69 -29.46 -17.03
C LYS A 5 -4.94 -27.98 -16.72
N ARG A 6 -6.10 -27.63 -16.14
CA ARG A 6 -6.40 -26.24 -15.73
C ARG A 6 -5.47 -25.77 -14.61
N ILE A 7 -5.21 -26.62 -13.62
CA ILE A 7 -4.25 -26.29 -12.54
C ILE A 7 -2.86 -26.05 -13.13
N ASN A 8 -2.37 -26.95 -13.99
CA ASN A 8 -1.07 -26.77 -14.65
C ASN A 8 -1.00 -25.52 -15.52
N GLN A 9 -2.09 -25.13 -16.19
CA GLN A 9 -2.13 -23.89 -16.96
C GLN A 9 -1.95 -22.66 -16.06
N VAL A 10 -2.55 -22.65 -14.86
CA VAL A 10 -2.38 -21.55 -13.89
C VAL A 10 -0.97 -21.55 -13.31
N LEU A 11 -0.44 -22.71 -12.94
CA LEU A 11 0.91 -22.85 -12.38
C LEU A 11 2.02 -22.50 -13.39
N ALA A 12 1.74 -22.63 -14.69
CA ALA A 12 2.67 -22.30 -15.77
C ALA A 12 2.62 -20.82 -16.21
N LEU A 13 1.78 -19.98 -15.57
CA LEU A 13 1.73 -18.54 -15.86
C LEU A 13 2.90 -17.84 -15.17
N ASP A 14 3.73 -17.19 -15.97
CA ASP A 14 4.75 -16.29 -15.45
C ASP A 14 4.10 -14.95 -15.01
N PRO A 15 4.51 -14.39 -13.86
CA PRO A 15 4.07 -13.07 -13.45
C PRO A 15 4.44 -12.01 -14.49
N SER A 16 3.52 -11.11 -14.79
CA SER A 16 3.78 -9.98 -15.72
C SER A 16 4.80 -8.98 -15.16
N VAL A 17 4.97 -8.96 -13.84
CA VAL A 17 5.95 -8.14 -13.11
C VAL A 17 6.93 -9.07 -12.43
N ALA A 18 8.20 -9.04 -12.85
CA ALA A 18 9.27 -9.84 -12.27
C ALA A 18 10.23 -8.93 -11.50
N PHE A 19 10.43 -9.23 -10.22
CA PHE A 19 11.39 -8.54 -9.37
C PHE A 19 12.77 -9.23 -9.45
N PRO A 20 13.88 -8.48 -9.38
CA PRO A 20 15.20 -9.06 -9.26
C PRO A 20 15.35 -9.76 -7.89
N SER A 21 16.20 -10.78 -7.84
CA SER A 21 16.55 -11.48 -6.59
C SER A 21 17.41 -10.64 -5.66
N GLU A 22 18.18 -9.71 -6.22
CA GLU A 22 19.01 -8.76 -5.49
C GLU A 22 18.81 -7.37 -6.07
N SER A 23 18.91 -6.35 -5.21
CA SER A 23 18.84 -4.95 -5.66
C SER A 23 20.01 -4.61 -6.56
N LYS A 24 19.74 -3.97 -7.68
CA LYS A 24 20.78 -3.63 -8.66
C LYS A 24 21.64 -2.44 -8.25
N ALA A 25 21.15 -1.62 -7.34
CA ALA A 25 21.84 -0.42 -6.87
C ALA A 25 21.45 -0.08 -5.42
N LYS A 26 22.22 0.81 -4.80
CA LYS A 26 21.95 1.39 -3.49
C LYS A 26 21.77 2.88 -3.60
N THR A 27 21.02 3.46 -2.69
CA THR A 27 20.78 4.91 -2.66
C THR A 27 20.88 5.42 -1.24
N ASP A 28 21.35 6.65 -1.09
CA ASP A 28 21.34 7.40 0.17
C ASP A 28 20.14 8.37 0.25
N GLN A 29 19.29 8.39 -0.77
CA GLN A 29 18.05 9.16 -0.75
C GLN A 29 16.95 8.41 -0.01
N HIS A 30 16.04 9.17 0.63
CA HIS A 30 14.96 8.61 1.42
C HIS A 30 13.67 9.41 1.25
N GLY A 31 12.58 8.69 1.00
CA GLY A 31 11.23 9.26 0.94
C GLY A 31 10.96 10.12 -0.30
N THR A 32 11.60 9.82 -1.44
CA THR A 32 11.37 10.54 -2.69
C THR A 32 10.69 9.66 -3.73
N VAL A 33 9.82 10.27 -4.54
CA VAL A 33 9.15 9.62 -5.69
C VAL A 33 9.28 10.53 -6.89
N GLU A 34 9.65 9.98 -8.04
CA GLU A 34 9.75 10.73 -9.30
C GLU A 34 9.17 9.92 -10.46
N PHE A 35 8.34 10.57 -11.25
CA PHE A 35 7.82 10.06 -12.51
C PHE A 35 8.48 10.83 -13.65
N GLN A 36 9.08 10.12 -14.57
CA GLN A 36 9.78 10.67 -15.74
C GLN A 36 9.08 10.20 -17.01
N ASP A 37 8.22 11.05 -17.58
CA ASP A 37 7.49 10.83 -18.82
C ASP A 37 6.75 9.48 -18.86
N VAL A 38 5.99 9.19 -17.79
CA VAL A 38 5.37 7.88 -17.56
C VAL A 38 4.06 7.74 -18.31
N SER A 39 3.96 6.69 -19.12
CA SER A 39 2.72 6.24 -19.75
C SER A 39 2.39 4.81 -19.34
N PHE A 40 1.10 4.49 -19.22
CA PHE A 40 0.66 3.15 -18.85
C PHE A 40 -0.66 2.74 -19.55
N ARG A 41 -0.70 1.47 -19.95
CA ARG A 41 -1.89 0.77 -20.46
C ARG A 41 -1.97 -0.64 -19.90
N TYR A 42 -3.16 -1.13 -19.57
CA TYR A 42 -3.38 -2.48 -19.01
C TYR A 42 -3.17 -3.61 -20.03
N GLY A 43 -3.26 -3.34 -21.30
CA GLY A 43 -3.07 -4.33 -22.36
C GLY A 43 -2.38 -3.72 -23.57
N ARG A 44 -1.67 -4.54 -24.35
CA ARG A 44 -0.88 -4.07 -25.51
C ARG A 44 -1.72 -3.23 -26.50
N ASN A 45 -2.98 -3.59 -26.68
CA ASN A 45 -3.90 -2.94 -27.64
C ASN A 45 -4.95 -2.05 -26.95
N SER A 46 -4.86 -1.83 -25.62
CA SER A 46 -5.78 -0.96 -24.90
C SER A 46 -5.34 0.51 -25.02
N ARG A 47 -6.31 1.41 -24.88
CA ARG A 47 -6.03 2.85 -24.74
C ARG A 47 -5.15 3.07 -23.49
N ALA A 48 -4.23 4.01 -23.57
CA ALA A 48 -3.46 4.44 -22.43
C ALA A 48 -4.38 5.04 -21.37
N VAL A 49 -4.12 4.67 -20.10
CA VAL A 49 -4.83 5.21 -18.91
C VAL A 49 -4.05 6.37 -18.32
N ILE A 50 -2.72 6.29 -18.42
CA ILE A 50 -1.77 7.33 -18.02
C ILE A 50 -0.95 7.67 -19.24
N GLU A 51 -0.79 8.96 -19.54
CA GLU A 51 -0.04 9.46 -20.70
C GLU A 51 0.90 10.59 -20.27
N HIS A 52 2.20 10.42 -20.51
CA HIS A 52 3.26 11.43 -20.38
C HIS A 52 3.26 12.16 -19.01
N VAL A 53 3.06 11.43 -17.90
CA VAL A 53 3.04 12.03 -16.57
C VAL A 53 4.46 12.23 -16.06
N THR A 54 4.76 13.46 -15.67
CA THR A 54 6.03 13.85 -15.04
C THR A 54 5.74 14.65 -13.78
N PHE A 55 6.22 14.19 -12.64
CA PHE A 55 6.19 14.91 -11.37
C PHE A 55 7.23 14.35 -10.41
N SER A 56 7.50 15.08 -9.33
CA SER A 56 8.31 14.61 -8.22
C SER A 56 7.69 14.97 -6.87
N ALA A 57 7.92 14.12 -5.88
CA ALA A 57 7.59 14.37 -4.49
C ALA A 57 8.86 14.16 -3.66
N GLN A 58 9.18 15.12 -2.81
CA GLN A 58 10.32 15.07 -1.90
C GLN A 58 9.88 14.61 -0.51
N LYS A 59 10.82 14.14 0.30
CA LYS A 59 10.57 13.78 1.69
C LYS A 59 9.81 14.88 2.44
N GLY A 60 8.74 14.50 3.12
CA GLY A 60 7.87 15.42 3.86
C GLY A 60 6.88 16.22 3.01
N GLN A 61 6.86 16.02 1.69
CA GLN A 61 5.84 16.61 0.83
C GLN A 61 4.62 15.70 0.70
N THR A 62 3.45 16.34 0.61
CA THR A 62 2.19 15.68 0.26
C THR A 62 1.78 16.10 -1.15
N VAL A 63 1.57 15.11 -2.02
CA VAL A 63 1.06 15.31 -3.39
C VAL A 63 -0.35 14.74 -3.47
N ALA A 64 -1.31 15.53 -3.93
CA ALA A 64 -2.69 15.11 -4.12
C ALA A 64 -3.04 15.04 -5.61
N PHE A 65 -3.53 13.88 -6.05
CA PHE A 65 -4.06 13.70 -7.40
C PHE A 65 -5.58 13.90 -7.37
N ILE A 66 -6.06 14.90 -8.09
CA ILE A 66 -7.48 15.27 -8.15
C ILE A 66 -8.01 14.99 -9.56
N GLY A 67 -9.21 14.44 -9.65
CA GLY A 67 -9.85 14.13 -10.93
C GLY A 67 -11.11 13.31 -10.74
N SER A 68 -11.91 13.19 -11.80
CA SER A 68 -13.14 12.40 -11.82
C SER A 68 -12.89 10.90 -11.62
N THR A 69 -13.94 10.15 -11.30
CA THR A 69 -13.88 8.69 -11.28
C THR A 69 -13.46 8.17 -12.67
N GLY A 70 -12.53 7.22 -12.69
CA GLY A 70 -12.00 6.67 -13.94
C GLY A 70 -10.89 7.48 -14.61
N SER A 71 -10.42 8.60 -14.01
CA SER A 71 -9.32 9.41 -14.56
C SER A 71 -7.92 8.80 -14.38
N GLY A 72 -7.81 7.58 -13.83
CA GLY A 72 -6.52 6.89 -13.69
C GLY A 72 -5.77 7.13 -12.38
N LYS A 73 -6.34 7.82 -11.38
CA LYS A 73 -5.66 8.12 -10.10
C LYS A 73 -5.12 6.86 -9.41
N SER A 74 -5.98 5.86 -9.18
CA SER A 74 -5.57 4.58 -8.58
C SER A 74 -4.54 3.86 -9.44
N THR A 75 -4.67 3.91 -10.76
CA THR A 75 -3.68 3.34 -11.68
C THR A 75 -2.32 4.02 -11.49
N LEU A 76 -2.29 5.35 -11.42
CA LEU A 76 -1.06 6.11 -11.24
C LEU A 76 -0.33 5.71 -9.95
N VAL A 77 -1.03 5.72 -8.81
CA VAL A 77 -0.41 5.39 -7.52
C VAL A 77 -0.02 3.92 -7.41
N ASN A 78 -0.69 3.01 -8.12
CA ASN A 78 -0.36 1.58 -8.17
C ASN A 78 0.95 1.27 -8.91
N LEU A 79 1.45 2.20 -9.69
CA LEU A 79 2.75 2.05 -10.36
C LEU A 79 3.93 2.24 -9.40
N ILE A 80 3.75 2.97 -8.28
CA ILE A 80 4.81 3.23 -7.30
C ILE A 80 5.23 1.96 -6.56
N PRO A 81 4.31 1.17 -5.96
CA PRO A 81 4.65 -0.13 -5.37
C PRO A 81 4.88 -1.22 -6.42
N ARG A 82 4.87 -0.84 -7.71
CA ARG A 82 5.09 -1.73 -8.84
C ARG A 82 4.08 -2.89 -8.90
N PHE A 83 2.80 -2.61 -8.65
CA PHE A 83 1.73 -3.58 -8.95
C PHE A 83 1.59 -3.81 -10.46
N TYR A 84 2.04 -2.83 -11.25
CA TYR A 84 2.19 -2.90 -12.70
C TYR A 84 3.49 -2.19 -13.10
N ASP A 85 4.10 -2.62 -14.20
CA ASP A 85 5.20 -1.90 -14.82
C ASP A 85 4.69 -0.80 -15.75
N ALA A 86 5.27 0.39 -15.67
CA ALA A 86 5.02 1.44 -16.65
C ALA A 86 5.33 0.94 -18.08
N THR A 87 4.45 1.30 -19.02
CA THR A 87 4.62 0.94 -20.44
C THR A 87 5.76 1.76 -21.08
N GLU A 88 5.84 3.05 -20.71
CA GLU A 88 6.87 3.99 -21.15
C GLU A 88 7.30 4.86 -19.98
N GLY A 89 8.51 5.44 -20.08
CA GLY A 89 9.07 6.27 -19.04
C GLY A 89 9.67 5.48 -17.87
N LYS A 90 9.92 6.17 -16.76
CA LYS A 90 10.55 5.59 -15.56
C LYS A 90 9.88 6.12 -14.30
N ILE A 91 9.83 5.27 -13.28
CA ILE A 91 9.39 5.64 -11.94
C ILE A 91 10.57 5.37 -11.01
N LEU A 92 10.97 6.40 -10.29
CA LEU A 92 12.06 6.32 -9.33
C LEU A 92 11.49 6.44 -7.92
N VAL A 93 11.98 5.59 -7.03
CA VAL A 93 11.81 5.69 -5.59
C VAL A 93 13.22 5.87 -5.02
N ASP A 94 13.43 6.92 -4.25
CA ASP A 94 14.73 7.28 -3.71
C ASP A 94 15.84 7.33 -4.78
N GLY A 95 15.51 7.87 -5.95
CA GLY A 95 16.43 8.00 -7.08
C GLY A 95 16.69 6.71 -7.85
N LEU A 96 16.22 5.55 -7.42
CA LEU A 96 16.36 4.27 -8.11
C LEU A 96 15.06 3.88 -8.83
N ASN A 97 15.22 3.27 -10.01
CA ASN A 97 14.07 2.75 -10.74
C ASN A 97 13.38 1.64 -9.91
N VAL A 98 12.06 1.68 -9.81
CA VAL A 98 11.27 0.66 -9.10
C VAL A 98 11.53 -0.75 -9.62
N LYS A 99 12.01 -0.90 -10.86
CA LYS A 99 12.41 -2.17 -11.49
C LYS A 99 13.73 -2.74 -10.95
N ASP A 100 14.53 -1.93 -10.27
CA ASP A 100 15.84 -2.32 -9.75
C ASP A 100 15.80 -2.75 -8.28
N TYR A 101 14.68 -2.57 -7.61
CA TYR A 101 14.42 -3.05 -6.24
C TYR A 101 14.01 -4.51 -6.23
N THR A 102 14.39 -5.24 -5.17
CA THR A 102 13.69 -6.47 -4.81
C THR A 102 12.27 -6.15 -4.32
N HIS A 103 11.37 -7.13 -4.40
CA HIS A 103 10.00 -6.98 -3.92
C HIS A 103 9.95 -6.54 -2.45
N GLN A 104 10.80 -7.16 -1.60
CA GLN A 104 10.85 -6.86 -0.18
C GLN A 104 11.35 -5.44 0.12
N GLU A 105 12.41 -5.00 -0.56
CA GLU A 105 12.95 -3.65 -0.37
C GLU A 105 11.95 -2.56 -0.75
N LEU A 106 11.28 -2.69 -1.90
CA LEU A 106 10.28 -1.73 -2.33
C LEU A 106 9.07 -1.71 -1.37
N ASN A 107 8.59 -2.87 -0.94
CA ASN A 107 7.47 -2.97 0.00
C ASN A 107 7.81 -2.44 1.41
N ASN A 108 9.07 -2.48 1.83
CA ASN A 108 9.48 -1.88 3.09
C ASN A 108 9.49 -0.33 3.04
N LYS A 109 9.70 0.24 1.84
CA LYS A 109 9.71 1.69 1.65
C LYS A 109 8.33 2.29 1.46
N VAL A 110 7.39 1.55 0.88
CA VAL A 110 6.07 2.04 0.48
C VAL A 110 4.96 1.42 1.32
N GLY A 111 4.27 2.23 2.09
CA GLY A 111 3.02 1.87 2.77
C GLY A 111 1.82 2.22 1.89
N TYR A 112 1.13 1.21 1.38
CA TYR A 112 -0.03 1.38 0.52
C TYR A 112 -1.34 1.12 1.28
N ILE A 113 -2.25 2.08 1.25
CA ILE A 113 -3.57 2.00 1.89
C ILE A 113 -4.62 2.03 0.78
N PRO A 114 -5.27 0.89 0.49
CA PRO A 114 -6.26 0.80 -0.58
C PRO A 114 -7.57 1.50 -0.23
N GLN A 115 -8.33 1.86 -1.25
CA GLN A 115 -9.67 2.43 -1.12
C GLN A 115 -10.60 1.56 -0.26
N LYS A 116 -10.59 0.26 -0.47
CA LYS A 116 -11.36 -0.70 0.33
C LYS A 116 -10.45 -1.42 1.32
N ALA A 117 -10.67 -1.15 2.60
CA ALA A 117 -9.95 -1.85 3.66
C ALA A 117 -10.25 -3.35 3.66
N VAL A 118 -9.20 -4.15 3.60
CA VAL A 118 -9.25 -5.61 3.71
C VAL A 118 -8.52 -6.02 4.99
N LEU A 119 -9.24 -6.73 5.86
CA LEU A 119 -8.66 -7.37 7.04
C LEU A 119 -8.74 -8.89 6.88
N PHE A 120 -7.72 -9.57 7.37
CA PHE A 120 -7.63 -11.02 7.34
C PHE A 120 -8.18 -11.63 8.63
N SER A 121 -8.72 -12.82 8.54
CA SER A 121 -9.13 -13.60 9.72
C SER A 121 -7.95 -13.81 10.66
N GLY A 122 -8.17 -13.70 11.94
CA GLY A 122 -7.12 -13.79 12.97
C GLY A 122 -7.37 -12.80 14.09
N THR A 123 -6.36 -12.03 14.48
CA THR A 123 -6.46 -10.99 15.51
C THR A 123 -6.09 -9.61 14.93
N ILE A 124 -6.36 -8.54 15.68
CA ILE A 124 -5.88 -7.21 15.33
C ILE A 124 -4.34 -7.27 15.22
N ARG A 125 -3.65 -7.87 16.19
CA ARG A 125 -2.21 -8.07 16.20
C ARG A 125 -1.72 -8.74 14.90
N SER A 126 -2.28 -9.90 14.55
CA SER A 126 -1.86 -10.65 13.36
C SER A 126 -2.10 -9.87 12.07
N ASN A 127 -3.10 -8.99 12.04
CA ASN A 127 -3.33 -8.08 10.92
C ASN A 127 -2.27 -6.97 10.83
N MET A 128 -1.75 -6.46 11.96
CA MET A 128 -0.67 -5.46 11.96
C MET A 128 0.67 -6.08 11.53
N GLU A 129 0.92 -7.31 11.92
CA GLU A 129 2.11 -8.08 11.58
C GLU A 129 2.05 -8.75 10.20
N PHE A 130 0.91 -8.64 9.48
CA PHE A 130 0.69 -9.32 8.22
C PHE A 130 1.71 -8.90 7.15
N GLY A 131 2.31 -9.92 6.52
CA GLY A 131 3.32 -9.77 5.47
C GLY A 131 4.76 -9.81 6.02
N GLU A 132 5.70 -10.11 5.14
CA GLU A 132 7.12 -10.15 5.46
C GLU A 132 7.65 -8.75 5.77
N SER A 133 8.47 -8.63 6.80
CA SER A 133 9.17 -7.41 7.17
C SER A 133 10.63 -7.74 7.46
N SER A 134 11.54 -6.94 6.90
CA SER A 134 12.97 -7.00 7.25
C SER A 134 13.25 -6.61 8.69
N GLN A 135 12.31 -5.92 9.35
CA GLN A 135 12.42 -5.46 10.74
C GLN A 135 11.92 -6.51 11.77
N GLY A 136 11.49 -7.70 11.31
CA GLY A 136 10.94 -8.73 12.18
C GLY A 136 9.52 -8.42 12.67
N LYS A 137 9.14 -9.04 13.83
CA LYS A 137 7.82 -8.82 14.43
C LYS A 137 7.72 -7.44 15.06
N LEU A 138 6.55 -6.83 14.91
CA LEU A 138 6.24 -5.54 15.52
C LEU A 138 6.02 -5.71 17.04
N GLY A 139 6.68 -4.89 17.84
CA GLY A 139 6.38 -4.80 19.26
C GLY A 139 5.04 -4.11 19.52
N ASP A 140 4.41 -4.44 20.65
CA ASP A 140 3.11 -3.86 21.07
C ASP A 140 3.13 -2.34 21.09
N GLU A 141 4.21 -1.74 21.58
CA GLU A 141 4.36 -0.28 21.62
C GLU A 141 4.26 0.36 20.24
N ALA A 142 4.90 -0.24 19.23
CA ALA A 142 4.83 0.25 17.84
C ALA A 142 3.41 0.14 17.27
N ILE A 143 2.71 -0.95 17.58
CA ILE A 143 1.32 -1.16 17.15
C ILE A 143 0.41 -0.13 17.82
N TRP A 144 0.52 0.07 19.14
CA TRP A 144 -0.30 1.04 19.87
C TRP A 144 -0.06 2.48 19.40
N LYS A 145 1.18 2.83 19.10
CA LYS A 145 1.52 4.14 18.52
C LYS A 145 0.89 4.32 17.13
N ALA A 146 0.94 3.30 16.28
CA ALA A 146 0.28 3.36 14.97
C ALA A 146 -1.25 3.43 15.08
N LEU A 147 -1.86 2.71 16.04
CA LEU A 147 -3.30 2.82 16.36
C LEU A 147 -3.68 4.24 16.80
N GLU A 148 -2.85 4.89 17.58
CA GLU A 148 -3.08 6.27 18.01
C GLU A 148 -3.04 7.24 16.83
N LEU A 149 -2.02 7.16 15.98
CA LEU A 149 -1.92 7.95 14.76
C LEU A 149 -3.13 7.73 13.83
N ALA A 150 -3.56 6.48 13.65
CA ALA A 150 -4.71 6.12 12.83
C ALA A 150 -6.07 6.38 13.49
N GLN A 151 -6.11 7.01 14.67
CA GLN A 151 -7.34 7.28 15.44
C GLN A 151 -8.13 5.99 15.76
N ALA A 152 -7.43 4.87 15.94
CA ALA A 152 -8.00 3.55 16.21
C ALA A 152 -7.83 3.11 17.67
N LYS A 153 -6.95 3.75 18.45
CA LYS A 153 -6.58 3.37 19.82
C LYS A 153 -7.76 3.24 20.74
N GLU A 154 -8.69 4.21 20.74
CA GLU A 154 -9.84 4.22 21.66
C GLU A 154 -10.69 2.97 21.49
N PHE A 155 -11.16 2.67 20.26
CA PHE A 155 -12.05 1.54 20.06
C PHE A 155 -11.35 0.18 20.23
N VAL A 156 -10.03 0.09 20.00
CA VAL A 156 -9.27 -1.14 20.26
C VAL A 156 -9.07 -1.33 21.77
N ALA A 157 -8.78 -0.26 22.51
CA ALA A 157 -8.61 -0.31 23.96
C ALA A 157 -9.90 -0.68 24.73
N THR A 158 -11.08 -0.39 24.16
CA THR A 158 -12.35 -0.83 24.75
C THR A 158 -12.68 -2.30 24.52
N LYS A 159 -11.92 -3.01 23.68
CA LYS A 159 -12.10 -4.44 23.47
C LYS A 159 -11.49 -5.23 24.61
N GLU A 160 -12.20 -6.23 25.12
CA GLU A 160 -11.76 -7.07 26.23
C GLU A 160 -10.36 -7.69 26.02
N LYS A 161 -10.06 -8.13 24.78
CA LYS A 161 -8.78 -8.74 24.40
C LYS A 161 -7.79 -7.75 23.75
N GLY A 162 -8.11 -6.45 23.70
CA GLY A 162 -7.23 -5.44 23.11
C GLY A 162 -6.71 -5.83 21.72
N LEU A 163 -5.38 -5.92 21.54
CA LEU A 163 -4.75 -6.33 20.27
C LEU A 163 -5.07 -7.77 19.86
N ASP A 164 -5.42 -8.64 20.81
CA ASP A 164 -5.74 -10.04 20.54
C ASP A 164 -7.25 -10.25 20.28
N THR A 165 -7.99 -9.15 20.09
CA THR A 165 -9.38 -9.17 19.64
C THR A 165 -9.46 -9.83 18.26
N GLU A 166 -10.39 -10.79 18.13
CA GLU A 166 -10.60 -11.53 16.89
C GLU A 166 -11.12 -10.65 15.77
N VAL A 167 -10.58 -10.88 14.58
CA VAL A 167 -11.00 -10.29 13.30
C VAL A 167 -11.62 -11.42 12.48
N SER A 168 -12.90 -11.30 12.17
CA SER A 168 -13.60 -12.25 11.30
C SER A 168 -13.15 -12.04 9.84
N GLN A 169 -13.49 -13.00 8.96
CA GLN A 169 -13.19 -12.92 7.55
C GLN A 169 -13.66 -11.58 6.94
N GLY A 170 -12.73 -10.84 6.34
CA GLY A 170 -13.00 -9.50 5.81
C GLY A 170 -13.27 -8.42 6.87
N GLY A 171 -13.08 -8.72 8.16
CA GLY A 171 -13.32 -7.78 9.26
C GLY A 171 -14.77 -7.41 9.44
N THR A 172 -15.73 -8.30 9.14
CA THR A 172 -17.18 -8.01 9.18
C THR A 172 -17.71 -7.67 10.57
N ASN A 173 -16.96 -8.02 11.62
CA ASN A 173 -17.25 -7.65 13.00
C ASN A 173 -16.80 -6.22 13.38
N PHE A 174 -16.25 -5.45 12.43
CA PHE A 174 -15.91 -4.04 12.57
C PHE A 174 -16.73 -3.17 11.62
N SER A 175 -17.01 -1.93 11.99
CA SER A 175 -17.63 -0.96 11.09
C SER A 175 -16.70 -0.60 9.91
N GLY A 176 -17.23 0.00 8.86
CA GLY A 176 -16.43 0.45 7.71
C GLY A 176 -15.27 1.36 8.10
N GLY A 177 -15.56 2.37 8.92
CA GLY A 177 -14.54 3.30 9.42
C GLY A 177 -13.53 2.64 10.36
N GLN A 178 -13.94 1.67 11.17
CA GLN A 178 -13.01 0.91 12.01
C GLN A 178 -12.08 0.04 11.17
N ARG A 179 -12.62 -0.67 10.16
CA ARG A 179 -11.78 -1.43 9.22
C ARG A 179 -10.77 -0.54 8.52
N GLN A 180 -11.19 0.63 8.05
CA GLN A 180 -10.31 1.58 7.37
C GLN A 180 -9.20 2.06 8.28
N ARG A 181 -9.51 2.44 9.53
CA ARG A 181 -8.50 2.86 10.51
C ARG A 181 -7.52 1.72 10.85
N LEU A 182 -7.97 0.48 10.94
CA LEU A 182 -7.09 -0.68 11.13
C LEU A 182 -6.19 -0.92 9.90
N ALA A 183 -6.69 -0.75 8.69
CA ALA A 183 -5.88 -0.84 7.47
C ALA A 183 -4.80 0.26 7.41
N ILE A 184 -5.15 1.48 7.82
CA ILE A 184 -4.20 2.59 7.96
C ILE A 184 -3.17 2.27 9.04
N THR A 185 -3.61 1.76 10.22
CA THR A 185 -2.70 1.34 11.29
C THR A 185 -1.66 0.34 10.79
N ARG A 186 -2.08 -0.67 10.03
CA ARG A 186 -1.19 -1.68 9.47
C ARG A 186 -0.10 -1.08 8.58
N ALA A 187 -0.43 -0.10 7.76
CA ALA A 187 0.54 0.59 6.94
C ALA A 187 1.51 1.44 7.78
N LEU A 188 0.98 2.20 8.76
CA LEU A 188 1.78 3.07 9.63
C LEU A 188 2.70 2.31 10.59
N ALA A 189 2.27 1.14 11.08
CA ALA A 189 3.03 0.35 12.04
C ALA A 189 4.41 -0.07 11.53
N ARG A 190 4.55 -0.20 10.22
CA ARG A 190 5.82 -0.53 9.54
C ARG A 190 6.74 0.66 9.30
N LYS A 191 6.28 1.89 9.60
CA LYS A 191 7.04 3.13 9.42
C LYS A 191 7.64 3.26 8.01
N PRO A 192 6.85 3.12 6.95
CA PRO A 192 7.35 3.28 5.59
C PRO A 192 7.82 4.72 5.36
N GLU A 193 8.74 4.90 4.42
CA GLU A 193 9.25 6.23 4.04
C GLU A 193 8.24 6.99 3.17
N ILE A 194 7.41 6.26 2.44
CA ILE A 194 6.40 6.77 1.51
C ILE A 194 5.04 6.18 1.86
N LEU A 195 4.02 7.02 2.02
CA LEU A 195 2.64 6.61 2.26
C LEU A 195 1.78 6.93 1.04
N ILE A 196 1.03 5.94 0.58
CA ILE A 196 0.08 6.09 -0.52
C ILE A 196 -1.33 5.82 0.01
N PHE A 197 -2.21 6.81 -0.15
CA PHE A 197 -3.62 6.72 0.23
C PHE A 197 -4.48 6.74 -1.04
N ASP A 198 -4.95 5.58 -1.47
CA ASP A 198 -5.84 5.47 -2.64
C ASP A 198 -7.29 5.62 -2.19
N ASP A 199 -7.80 6.86 -2.17
CA ASP A 199 -9.15 7.24 -1.73
C ASP A 199 -9.56 6.66 -0.36
N SER A 200 -8.58 6.44 0.52
CA SER A 200 -8.74 5.70 1.77
C SER A 200 -9.42 6.49 2.88
N PHE A 201 -9.65 7.77 2.67
CA PHE A 201 -10.30 8.67 3.66
C PHE A 201 -11.81 8.72 3.50
N SER A 202 -12.36 8.26 2.37
CA SER A 202 -13.80 8.36 2.04
C SER A 202 -14.73 7.61 3.02
N ALA A 203 -14.20 6.58 3.72
CA ALA A 203 -14.94 5.83 4.74
C ALA A 203 -14.83 6.43 6.15
N LEU A 204 -14.07 7.51 6.34
CA LEU A 204 -13.87 8.17 7.63
C LEU A 204 -14.84 9.33 7.81
N ASP A 205 -15.24 9.58 9.05
CA ASP A 205 -15.94 10.82 9.39
C ASP A 205 -14.98 12.02 9.33
N TYR A 206 -15.54 13.21 9.14
CA TYR A 206 -14.78 14.45 8.93
C TYR A 206 -13.77 14.75 10.06
N LYS A 207 -14.15 14.49 11.32
CA LYS A 207 -13.28 14.73 12.48
C LYS A 207 -12.06 13.81 12.45
N THR A 208 -12.29 12.52 12.23
CA THR A 208 -11.23 11.50 12.13
C THR A 208 -10.30 11.78 10.94
N ASP A 209 -10.86 12.09 9.76
CA ASP A 209 -10.07 12.45 8.57
C ASP A 209 -9.16 13.65 8.86
N ARG A 210 -9.69 14.72 9.43
CA ARG A 210 -8.93 15.92 9.76
C ARG A 210 -7.78 15.66 10.71
N ILE A 211 -8.04 14.92 11.82
CA ILE A 211 -7.01 14.62 12.82
C ILE A 211 -5.92 13.74 12.21
N LEU A 212 -6.32 12.74 11.44
CA LEU A 212 -5.37 11.84 10.79
C LEU A 212 -4.45 12.58 9.81
N ARG A 213 -5.00 13.47 8.97
CA ARG A 213 -4.19 14.29 8.04
C ARG A 213 -3.25 15.26 8.76
N GLN A 214 -3.57 15.69 9.95
CA GLN A 214 -2.69 16.54 10.77
C GLN A 214 -1.58 15.76 11.47
N ALA A 215 -1.77 14.45 11.66
CA ALA A 215 -0.81 13.56 12.31
C ALA A 215 0.19 12.93 11.34
N LEU A 216 -0.09 12.97 10.03
CA LEU A 216 0.74 12.47 8.93
C LEU A 216 1.61 13.59 8.35
#